data_7dbf19c320b5e7f837a846ea838477f6
#
_entry.id   7dbf19c320b5e7f837a846ea838477f6
#
_cell.length_a   1.000
_cell.length_b   1.000
_cell.length_c   1.000
_cell.angle_alpha   90.00
_cell.angle_beta   90.00
_cell.angle_gamma   90.00
#
_symmetry.space_group_name_H-M   'P 1'
#
loop_
_entity.id
_entity.type
_entity.pdbx_description
1 polymer ?
#
loop_
_entity_poly.entity_id
_entity_poly.type
_entity_poly.pdbx_seq_one_letter_code
_entity_poly.pdbx_strand_id
1 'polypeptide(L)'
;MRIFLTLHPSANLSVPGSMTWYHNLYEPLLDLGHEVVLLRMDEVAKKHNIRFHGKLFKDVFSFELITSFRKEQTKKPFDLFFSYLNDNDVEVGALQSIKSMGVPMANFSCNNTHQFYLIEKISPFFDYNLHSEKDTDIKLRAIGANPVWFPMAANPKYYIPSEGTYKYDVSFVGAAYAKRTFYINHLVQHGINVDCFGPNWLINKPYRKLKKLKKEAERIKWLLQALFSLSAKKRLYFSSKNYHFDLLTNLRISNSGRFHYPVSDNEMVSIFSTSKINIGFLEVYSEKNQQITQQHLHLREFEVPMCRGLYITNYSDELAEFYEPDKEVIMFHNEHELLEKVNFFLQHTNDAEKIRHAGYLKASGCHTYQKRFTGLFEKLLLK
;
A
#
# COMPACT_ATOMS: atom_id res chain seq x y z
N MET A 1 4.90 26.14 1.13
CA MET A 1 5.07 25.73 2.56
C MET A 1 6.42 25.11 2.79
N ARG A 2 6.88 25.14 4.05
CA ARG A 2 8.00 24.35 4.52
C ARG A 2 7.50 23.18 5.37
N ILE A 3 7.76 21.96 4.93
CA ILE A 3 7.16 20.74 5.48
C ILE A 3 8.27 19.86 6.06
N PHE A 4 8.12 19.40 7.31
CA PHE A 4 8.92 18.30 7.82
C PHE A 4 8.18 16.99 7.53
N LEU A 5 8.81 16.13 6.72
CA LEU A 5 8.23 14.84 6.34
C LEU A 5 9.01 13.68 6.95
N THR A 6 8.32 12.74 7.57
CA THR A 6 8.92 11.47 7.99
C THR A 6 8.09 10.28 7.53
N LEU A 7 8.75 9.31 6.93
CA LEU A 7 8.14 8.10 6.41
C LEU A 7 9.14 6.94 6.26
N HIS A 8 8.63 5.74 6.20
CA HIS A 8 9.33 4.63 5.59
C HIS A 8 9.05 4.65 4.07
N PRO A 9 10.06 4.71 3.21
CA PRO A 9 9.85 4.91 1.78
C PRO A 9 9.15 3.75 1.07
N SER A 10 9.24 2.53 1.63
CA SER A 10 8.69 1.32 1.04
C SER A 10 7.30 0.97 1.59
N ALA A 11 6.38 0.64 0.71
CA ALA A 11 5.10 0.03 1.08
C ALA A 11 5.24 -1.46 1.45
N ASN A 12 6.26 -2.13 0.95
CA ASN A 12 6.47 -3.57 1.15
C ASN A 12 7.95 -3.89 1.44
N LEU A 13 8.24 -4.17 2.69
CA LEU A 13 9.59 -4.53 3.16
C LEU A 13 10.14 -5.84 2.55
N SER A 14 9.30 -6.67 1.93
CA SER A 14 9.75 -7.88 1.24
C SER A 14 10.29 -7.61 -0.16
N VAL A 15 10.15 -6.39 -0.67
CA VAL A 15 10.69 -5.94 -1.95
C VAL A 15 11.89 -5.04 -1.68
N PRO A 16 13.11 -5.54 -1.84
CA PRO A 16 14.32 -4.74 -1.62
C PRO A 16 14.36 -3.52 -2.55
N GLY A 17 14.64 -2.35 -1.99
CA GLY A 17 14.77 -1.12 -2.76
C GLY A 17 13.45 -0.47 -3.20
N SER A 18 12.29 -1.00 -2.77
CA SER A 18 11.00 -0.33 -3.04
C SER A 18 10.94 1.06 -2.42
N MET A 19 10.47 2.03 -3.19
CA MET A 19 10.39 3.45 -2.85
C MET A 19 8.98 4.02 -3.03
N THR A 20 7.96 3.18 -2.98
CA THR A 20 6.57 3.53 -3.29
C THR A 20 6.08 4.81 -2.59
N TRP A 21 6.32 4.94 -1.28
CA TRP A 21 5.87 6.12 -0.52
C TRP A 21 6.75 7.34 -0.73
N TYR A 22 8.02 7.15 -1.05
CA TYR A 22 8.89 8.23 -1.50
C TYR A 22 8.35 8.86 -2.79
N HIS A 23 8.04 8.03 -3.79
CA HIS A 23 7.48 8.50 -5.06
C HIS A 23 6.06 9.09 -4.92
N ASN A 24 5.25 8.56 -4.02
CA ASN A 24 3.86 8.98 -3.89
C ASN A 24 3.61 10.11 -2.87
N LEU A 25 4.46 10.29 -1.86
CA LEU A 25 4.26 11.33 -0.84
C LEU A 25 5.32 12.43 -0.89
N TYR A 26 6.60 12.09 -1.07
CA TYR A 26 7.68 13.08 -1.05
C TYR A 26 7.81 13.86 -2.36
N GLU A 27 7.95 13.14 -3.47
CA GLU A 27 8.16 13.79 -4.77
C GLU A 27 7.00 14.72 -5.19
N PRO A 28 5.70 14.35 -4.99
CA PRO A 28 4.60 15.26 -5.30
C PRO A 28 4.61 16.58 -4.51
N LEU A 29 5.10 16.56 -3.27
CA LEU A 29 5.24 17.79 -2.48
C LEU A 29 6.32 18.70 -3.06
N LEU A 30 7.44 18.14 -3.54
CA LEU A 30 8.47 18.90 -4.25
C LEU A 30 7.94 19.47 -5.57
N ASP A 31 7.15 18.68 -6.32
CA ASP A 31 6.53 19.10 -7.57
C ASP A 31 5.58 20.29 -7.41
N LEU A 32 4.94 20.40 -6.26
CA LEU A 32 4.10 21.54 -5.88
C LEU A 32 4.89 22.76 -5.38
N GLY A 33 6.22 22.70 -5.40
CA GLY A 33 7.08 23.79 -5.01
C GLY A 33 7.28 23.96 -3.49
N HIS A 34 6.96 22.92 -2.70
CA HIS A 34 7.18 22.97 -1.25
C HIS A 34 8.65 22.69 -0.88
N GLU A 35 9.15 23.36 0.16
CA GLU A 35 10.43 23.03 0.79
C GLU A 35 10.19 21.84 1.74
N VAL A 36 10.76 20.68 1.45
CA VAL A 36 10.55 19.47 2.26
C VAL A 36 11.84 19.02 2.92
N VAL A 37 11.83 18.97 4.25
CA VAL A 37 12.89 18.34 5.05
C VAL A 37 12.46 16.90 5.33
N LEU A 38 13.13 15.95 4.70
CA LEU A 38 12.79 14.52 4.78
C LEU A 38 13.66 13.80 5.81
N LEU A 39 13.02 13.15 6.79
CA LEU A 39 13.65 12.18 7.68
C LEU A 39 13.17 10.76 7.34
N ARG A 40 14.03 9.97 6.71
CA ARG A 40 13.74 8.59 6.34
C ARG A 40 14.01 7.63 7.49
N MET A 41 13.01 6.80 7.81
CA MET A 41 13.09 5.82 8.90
C MET A 41 14.13 4.73 8.63
N ASP A 42 14.29 4.29 7.39
CA ASP A 42 15.30 3.30 6.99
C ASP A 42 16.73 3.85 7.10
N GLU A 43 16.94 5.14 6.83
CA GLU A 43 18.24 5.79 7.01
C GLU A 43 18.62 5.93 8.49
N VAL A 44 17.64 6.24 9.35
CA VAL A 44 17.88 6.24 10.81
C VAL A 44 18.29 4.85 11.29
N ALA A 45 17.59 3.80 10.87
CA ALA A 45 17.95 2.43 11.22
C ALA A 45 19.37 2.07 10.74
N LYS A 46 19.73 2.46 9.51
CA LYS A 46 21.06 2.25 8.93
C LYS A 46 22.14 3.03 9.66
N LYS A 47 21.90 4.31 9.95
CA LYS A 47 22.84 5.20 10.67
C LYS A 47 23.26 4.63 12.02
N HIS A 48 22.30 4.05 12.75
CA HIS A 48 22.51 3.49 14.07
C HIS A 48 22.82 1.99 14.06
N ASN A 49 22.94 1.36 12.89
CA ASN A 49 23.16 -0.07 12.71
C ASN A 49 22.16 -0.93 13.52
N ILE A 50 20.91 -0.54 13.53
CA ILE A 50 19.83 -1.23 14.24
C ILE A 50 18.83 -1.84 13.28
N ARG A 51 18.14 -2.88 13.75
CA ARG A 51 17.05 -3.50 13.00
C ARG A 51 15.90 -2.50 12.88
N PHE A 52 15.38 -2.32 11.67
CA PHE A 52 14.11 -1.65 11.46
C PHE A 52 12.99 -2.44 12.18
N HIS A 53 12.14 -1.73 12.93
CA HIS A 53 11.14 -2.24 13.88
C HIS A 53 11.69 -2.81 15.20
N GLY A 54 10.84 -2.75 16.23
CA GLY A 54 11.11 -3.18 17.59
C GLY A 54 11.40 -2.01 18.53
N LYS A 55 11.50 -2.32 19.83
CA LYS A 55 11.61 -1.29 20.88
C LYS A 55 12.82 -0.37 20.68
N LEU A 56 13.98 -0.95 20.41
CA LEU A 56 15.22 -0.17 20.21
C LEU A 56 15.09 0.80 19.03
N PHE A 57 14.50 0.36 17.91
CA PHE A 57 14.26 1.24 16.78
C PHE A 57 13.32 2.37 17.16
N LYS A 58 12.21 2.07 17.83
CA LYS A 58 11.23 3.03 18.27
C LYS A 58 11.83 4.11 19.17
N ASP A 59 12.64 3.71 20.15
CA ASP A 59 13.33 4.62 21.07
C ASP A 59 14.31 5.53 20.32
N VAL A 60 15.19 4.95 19.49
CA VAL A 60 16.20 5.68 18.71
C VAL A 60 15.56 6.60 17.67
N PHE A 61 14.57 6.10 16.94
CA PHE A 61 13.87 6.91 15.95
C PHE A 61 13.13 8.08 16.58
N SER A 62 12.48 7.89 17.74
CA SER A 62 11.81 8.95 18.48
C SER A 62 12.79 10.06 18.90
N PHE A 63 13.98 9.69 19.36
CA PHE A 63 15.03 10.64 19.70
C PHE A 63 15.54 11.42 18.46
N GLU A 64 15.86 10.72 17.38
CA GLU A 64 16.32 11.33 16.11
C GLU A 64 15.24 12.25 15.51
N LEU A 65 13.98 11.85 15.59
CA LEU A 65 12.84 12.62 15.09
C LEU A 65 12.72 13.96 15.81
N ILE A 66 12.72 13.96 17.16
CA ILE A 66 12.65 15.19 17.95
C ILE A 66 13.87 16.07 17.70
N THR A 67 15.06 15.48 17.70
CA THR A 67 16.33 16.19 17.52
C THR A 67 16.41 16.86 16.16
N SER A 68 16.09 16.11 15.10
CA SER A 68 16.09 16.62 13.72
C SER A 68 15.02 17.69 13.52
N PHE A 69 13.80 17.44 14.01
CA PHE A 69 12.72 18.40 13.90
C PHE A 69 13.06 19.72 14.61
N ARG A 70 13.49 19.66 15.87
CA ARG A 70 13.86 20.86 16.65
C ARG A 70 14.98 21.65 15.99
N LYS A 71 16.04 20.97 15.54
CA LYS A 71 17.19 21.58 14.86
C LYS A 71 16.74 22.36 13.63
N GLU A 72 15.89 21.80 12.81
CA GLU A 72 15.44 22.44 11.56
C GLU A 72 14.36 23.50 11.81
N GLN A 73 13.48 23.30 12.79
CA GLN A 73 12.48 24.27 13.24
C GLN A 73 13.13 25.56 13.76
N THR A 74 14.25 25.44 14.49
CA THR A 74 14.98 26.61 15.01
C THR A 74 15.65 27.44 13.91
N LYS A 75 16.06 26.79 12.80
CA LYS A 75 16.65 27.52 11.66
C LYS A 75 15.60 28.33 10.89
N LYS A 76 14.46 27.70 10.63
CA LYS A 76 13.32 28.28 9.93
C LYS A 76 12.07 27.49 10.31
N PRO A 77 10.98 28.14 10.74
CA PRO A 77 9.76 27.46 11.16
C PRO A 77 9.15 26.59 10.04
N PHE A 78 8.57 25.45 10.44
CA PHE A 78 7.76 24.60 9.58
C PHE A 78 6.30 25.06 9.59
N ASP A 79 5.64 24.94 8.43
CA ASP A 79 4.21 25.15 8.29
C ASP A 79 3.42 23.87 8.60
N LEU A 80 4.06 22.68 8.42
CA LEU A 80 3.43 21.38 8.63
C LEU A 80 4.46 20.32 9.03
N PHE A 81 4.13 19.52 10.04
CA PHE A 81 4.70 18.21 10.27
C PHE A 81 3.82 17.16 9.60
N PHE A 82 4.35 16.48 8.60
CA PHE A 82 3.64 15.43 7.88
C PHE A 82 4.35 14.09 8.08
N SER A 83 3.59 13.03 8.35
CA SER A 83 4.18 11.71 8.62
C SER A 83 3.35 10.55 8.06
N TYR A 84 4.03 9.42 7.90
CA TYR A 84 3.41 8.11 7.75
C TYR A 84 3.99 7.20 8.83
N LEU A 85 3.40 7.26 10.00
CA LEU A 85 3.84 6.57 11.21
C LEU A 85 2.76 5.66 11.76
N ASN A 86 3.19 4.66 12.52
CA ASN A 86 2.32 3.78 13.29
C ASN A 86 2.80 3.63 14.75
N ASP A 87 2.01 2.99 15.59
CA ASP A 87 2.25 2.79 17.03
C ASP A 87 3.58 2.10 17.37
N ASN A 88 4.18 1.39 16.42
CA ASN A 88 5.45 0.70 16.61
C ASN A 88 6.66 1.53 16.18
N ASP A 89 6.45 2.65 15.53
CA ASP A 89 7.51 3.46 14.94
C ASP A 89 7.99 4.56 15.89
N VAL A 90 7.06 5.18 16.64
CA VAL A 90 7.33 6.38 17.43
C VAL A 90 6.71 6.31 18.82
N GLU A 91 7.41 6.85 19.83
CA GLU A 91 6.88 7.02 21.18
C GLU A 91 5.95 8.25 21.24
N VAL A 92 4.84 8.13 21.97
CA VAL A 92 3.86 9.21 22.16
C VAL A 92 4.50 10.48 22.70
N GLY A 93 5.47 10.36 23.61
CA GLY A 93 6.21 11.52 24.17
C GLY A 93 6.96 12.32 23.09
N ALA A 94 7.40 11.68 22.00
CA ALA A 94 8.02 12.38 20.88
C ALA A 94 7.01 13.26 20.14
N LEU A 95 5.81 12.72 19.87
CA LEU A 95 4.73 13.47 19.23
C LEU A 95 4.25 14.64 20.09
N GLN A 96 4.11 14.44 21.40
CA GLN A 96 3.80 15.52 22.33
C GLN A 96 4.85 16.64 22.33
N SER A 97 6.13 16.25 22.26
CA SER A 97 7.24 17.22 22.17
C SER A 97 7.20 18.04 20.88
N ILE A 98 6.83 17.42 19.74
CA ILE A 98 6.65 18.13 18.46
C ILE A 98 5.42 19.03 18.52
N LYS A 99 4.30 18.52 19.04
CA LYS A 99 3.05 19.29 19.18
C LYS A 99 3.22 20.53 20.03
N SER A 100 4.05 20.47 21.10
CA SER A 100 4.34 21.61 21.96
C SER A 100 5.10 22.76 21.26
N MET A 101 5.66 22.51 20.06
CA MET A 101 6.31 23.54 19.23
C MET A 101 5.32 24.31 18.34
N GLY A 102 4.01 24.00 18.42
CA GLY A 102 2.94 24.77 17.78
C GLY A 102 2.81 24.59 16.26
N VAL A 103 3.46 23.57 15.69
CA VAL A 103 3.34 23.27 14.26
C VAL A 103 2.18 22.30 14.03
N PRO A 104 1.28 22.55 13.05
CA PRO A 104 0.23 21.61 12.68
C PRO A 104 0.79 20.25 12.31
N MET A 105 0.14 19.17 12.78
CA MET A 105 0.61 17.80 12.59
C MET A 105 -0.39 16.95 11.83
N ALA A 106 0.04 16.36 10.73
CA ALA A 106 -0.75 15.40 9.95
C ALA A 106 -0.06 14.03 9.89
N ASN A 107 -0.82 12.95 10.03
CA ASN A 107 -0.34 11.59 9.82
C ASN A 107 -1.19 10.88 8.77
N PHE A 108 -0.55 10.31 7.75
CA PHE A 108 -1.20 9.47 6.77
C PHE A 108 -1.20 8.01 7.25
N SER A 109 -2.28 7.32 7.02
CA SER A 109 -2.39 5.87 7.25
C SER A 109 -3.26 5.21 6.20
N CYS A 110 -2.92 3.99 5.85
CA CYS A 110 -3.69 3.14 4.94
C CYS A 110 -3.77 1.71 5.49
N ASN A 111 -4.59 0.88 4.86
CA ASN A 111 -4.90 -0.48 5.33
C ASN A 111 -5.63 -0.53 6.68
N ASN A 112 -6.33 0.53 7.06
CA ASN A 112 -7.00 0.66 8.35
C ASN A 112 -8.22 -0.26 8.48
N THR A 113 -8.79 -0.70 7.37
CA THR A 113 -9.87 -1.71 7.35
C THR A 113 -9.48 -2.96 8.13
N HIS A 114 -8.21 -3.37 8.09
CA HIS A 114 -7.71 -4.59 8.76
C HIS A 114 -6.46 -4.37 9.63
N GLN A 115 -5.94 -3.16 9.75
CA GLN A 115 -4.74 -2.83 10.53
C GLN A 115 -4.92 -1.57 11.41
N PHE A 116 -6.16 -1.18 11.73
CA PHE A 116 -6.44 0.01 12.52
C PHE A 116 -5.71 0.04 13.87
N TYR A 117 -5.53 -1.14 14.50
CA TYR A 117 -4.79 -1.31 15.74
C TYR A 117 -3.32 -0.81 15.69
N LEU A 118 -2.80 -0.54 14.50
CA LEU A 118 -1.43 0.00 14.34
C LEU A 118 -1.35 1.51 14.55
N ILE A 119 -2.48 2.23 14.56
CA ILE A 119 -2.52 3.69 14.67
C ILE A 119 -3.34 4.19 15.87
N GLU A 120 -4.01 3.29 16.58
CA GLU A 120 -4.94 3.65 17.67
C GLU A 120 -4.32 4.57 18.72
N LYS A 121 -3.04 4.36 19.07
CA LYS A 121 -2.38 5.08 20.17
C LYS A 121 -1.86 6.45 19.75
N ILE A 122 -1.34 6.58 18.53
CA ILE A 122 -0.71 7.81 18.08
C ILE A 122 -1.71 8.78 17.44
N SER A 123 -2.80 8.30 16.83
CA SER A 123 -3.76 9.13 16.09
C SER A 123 -4.33 10.31 16.90
N PRO A 124 -4.66 10.21 18.20
CA PRO A 124 -5.17 11.35 18.97
C PRO A 124 -4.18 12.52 19.14
N PHE A 125 -2.90 12.32 18.86
CA PHE A 125 -1.87 13.36 18.99
C PHE A 125 -1.70 14.23 17.74
N PHE A 126 -2.27 13.79 16.61
CA PHE A 126 -2.24 14.55 15.36
C PHE A 126 -3.45 15.47 15.24
N ASP A 127 -3.26 16.63 14.62
CA ASP A 127 -4.34 17.56 14.31
C ASP A 127 -5.17 17.04 13.14
N TYR A 128 -4.55 16.30 12.22
CA TYR A 128 -5.19 15.69 11.06
C TYR A 128 -4.74 14.25 10.86
N ASN A 129 -5.67 13.32 10.81
CA ASN A 129 -5.43 11.90 10.53
C ASN A 129 -5.91 11.58 9.11
N LEU A 130 -4.96 11.60 8.16
CA LEU A 130 -5.25 11.32 6.76
C LEU A 130 -5.42 9.82 6.57
N HIS A 131 -6.53 9.41 5.96
CA HIS A 131 -6.85 7.99 5.75
C HIS A 131 -7.41 7.74 4.35
N SER A 132 -7.14 6.56 3.80
CA SER A 132 -7.55 6.19 2.44
C SER A 132 -8.87 5.43 2.36
N GLU A 133 -9.37 4.84 3.45
CA GLU A 133 -10.59 4.03 3.49
C GLU A 133 -11.71 4.77 4.23
N LYS A 134 -12.90 4.87 3.62
CA LYS A 134 -14.04 5.64 4.18
C LYS A 134 -14.52 5.14 5.54
N ASP A 135 -14.48 3.83 5.79
CA ASP A 135 -14.88 3.23 7.07
C ASP A 135 -13.97 3.61 8.25
N THR A 136 -12.76 4.10 7.96
CA THR A 136 -11.78 4.53 8.95
C THR A 136 -12.22 5.81 9.68
N ASP A 137 -13.03 6.67 9.07
CA ASP A 137 -13.53 7.92 9.67
C ASP A 137 -14.19 7.67 11.03
N ILE A 138 -15.11 6.72 11.09
CA ILE A 138 -15.84 6.36 12.31
C ILE A 138 -14.88 5.83 13.39
N LYS A 139 -13.91 5.00 13.00
CA LYS A 139 -12.93 4.42 13.93
C LYS A 139 -12.03 5.48 14.54
N LEU A 140 -11.56 6.45 13.74
CA LEU A 140 -10.72 7.55 14.21
C LEU A 140 -11.49 8.48 15.15
N ARG A 141 -12.72 8.86 14.81
CA ARG A 141 -13.57 9.68 15.72
C ARG A 141 -13.83 8.99 17.06
N ALA A 142 -14.03 7.68 17.05
CA ALA A 142 -14.27 6.90 18.27
C ALA A 142 -13.10 6.92 19.27
N ILE A 143 -11.88 7.20 18.83
CA ILE A 143 -10.69 7.35 19.68
C ILE A 143 -10.27 8.81 19.91
N GLY A 144 -11.13 9.79 19.54
CA GLY A 144 -10.89 11.22 19.71
C GLY A 144 -9.90 11.81 18.70
N ALA A 145 -9.62 11.13 17.61
CA ALA A 145 -8.79 11.63 16.52
C ALA A 145 -9.63 12.39 15.48
N ASN A 146 -9.01 13.31 14.74
CA ASN A 146 -9.65 14.10 13.70
C ASN A 146 -9.36 13.51 12.31
N PRO A 147 -10.30 12.76 11.69
CA PRO A 147 -10.10 12.13 10.39
C PRO A 147 -10.21 13.13 9.25
N VAL A 148 -9.38 12.91 8.24
CA VAL A 148 -9.43 13.60 6.94
C VAL A 148 -9.30 12.57 5.84
N TRP A 149 -10.32 12.43 5.00
CA TRP A 149 -10.27 11.53 3.87
C TRP A 149 -9.26 11.99 2.82
N PHE A 150 -8.26 11.14 2.58
CA PHE A 150 -7.16 11.34 1.64
C PHE A 150 -6.98 10.06 0.83
N PRO A 151 -7.78 9.86 -0.23
CA PRO A 151 -7.82 8.62 -0.99
C PRO A 151 -6.50 8.37 -1.72
N MET A 152 -6.24 7.10 -2.04
CA MET A 152 -5.10 6.68 -2.85
C MET A 152 -5.07 7.40 -4.19
N ALA A 153 -3.88 7.49 -4.76
CA ALA A 153 -3.59 8.08 -6.06
C ALA A 153 -2.31 7.48 -6.62
N ALA A 154 -1.81 7.99 -7.74
CA ALA A 154 -0.49 7.64 -8.28
C ALA A 154 0.30 8.92 -8.63
N ASN A 155 1.64 8.81 -8.64
CA ASN A 155 2.50 9.89 -9.11
C ASN A 155 2.72 9.79 -10.63
N PRO A 156 2.19 10.74 -11.44
CA PRO A 156 2.28 10.66 -12.90
C PRO A 156 3.71 10.80 -13.44
N LYS A 157 4.64 11.31 -12.62
CA LYS A 157 6.06 11.39 -13.00
C LYS A 157 6.80 10.07 -12.80
N TYR A 158 6.27 9.19 -11.98
CA TYR A 158 6.85 7.88 -11.71
C TYR A 158 6.14 6.76 -12.49
N TYR A 159 4.81 6.75 -12.45
CA TYR A 159 3.98 5.77 -13.17
C TYR A 159 3.76 6.24 -14.62
N ILE A 160 4.81 6.13 -15.43
CA ILE A 160 4.82 6.60 -16.80
C ILE A 160 4.52 5.42 -17.75
N PRO A 161 3.59 5.58 -18.72
CA PRO A 161 3.40 4.59 -19.75
C PRO A 161 4.71 4.28 -20.50
N SER A 162 5.06 3.01 -20.62
CA SER A 162 6.19 2.59 -21.46
C SER A 162 5.70 2.14 -22.83
N GLU A 163 6.40 2.55 -23.88
CA GLU A 163 6.17 2.07 -25.25
C GLU A 163 6.78 0.68 -25.41
N GLY A 164 6.17 -0.16 -26.24
CA GLY A 164 6.70 -1.47 -26.57
C GLY A 164 5.63 -2.51 -26.89
N THR A 165 6.08 -3.71 -27.24
CA THR A 165 5.19 -4.86 -27.46
C THR A 165 4.72 -5.47 -26.15
N TYR A 166 3.51 -6.01 -26.14
CA TYR A 166 3.02 -6.74 -24.99
C TYR A 166 3.84 -8.00 -24.73
N LYS A 167 4.29 -8.15 -23.48
CA LYS A 167 5.08 -9.30 -23.00
C LYS A 167 4.21 -10.35 -22.32
N TYR A 168 3.09 -9.92 -21.72
CA TYR A 168 2.21 -10.76 -20.94
C TYR A 168 0.78 -10.66 -21.44
N ASP A 169 0.08 -11.80 -21.51
CA ASP A 169 -1.35 -11.79 -21.84
C ASP A 169 -2.15 -11.23 -20.63
N VAL A 170 -1.99 -11.84 -19.48
CA VAL A 170 -2.58 -11.37 -18.22
C VAL A 170 -1.50 -11.31 -17.15
N SER A 171 -1.39 -10.21 -16.43
CA SER A 171 -0.47 -10.08 -15.30
C SER A 171 -1.18 -9.76 -14.00
N PHE A 172 -0.59 -10.22 -12.90
CA PHE A 172 -0.94 -9.84 -11.55
C PHE A 172 0.31 -9.48 -10.75
N VAL A 173 0.37 -8.27 -10.20
CA VAL A 173 1.49 -7.85 -9.34
C VAL A 173 1.01 -7.69 -7.91
N GLY A 174 1.33 -8.66 -7.06
CA GLY A 174 0.93 -8.69 -5.65
C GLY A 174 1.22 -10.04 -4.98
N ALA A 175 1.04 -10.10 -3.67
CA ALA A 175 1.21 -11.33 -2.90
C ALA A 175 0.09 -12.35 -3.15
N ALA A 176 0.40 -13.63 -3.07
CA ALA A 176 -0.60 -14.69 -2.95
C ALA A 176 -1.27 -14.59 -1.56
N TYR A 177 -2.50 -14.05 -1.52
CA TYR A 177 -3.20 -13.68 -0.30
C TYR A 177 -4.71 -13.58 -0.53
N ALA A 178 -5.52 -13.85 0.47
CA ALA A 178 -6.99 -13.84 0.43
C ALA A 178 -7.55 -14.70 -0.74
N LYS A 179 -8.55 -14.22 -1.46
CA LYS A 179 -9.15 -14.95 -2.60
C LYS A 179 -8.35 -14.84 -3.92
N ARG A 180 -7.20 -14.17 -3.92
CA ARG A 180 -6.39 -13.97 -5.14
C ARG A 180 -6.01 -15.29 -5.81
N THR A 181 -5.61 -16.28 -5.00
CA THR A 181 -5.29 -17.63 -5.52
C THR A 181 -6.50 -18.35 -6.10
N PHE A 182 -7.70 -18.11 -5.59
CA PHE A 182 -8.93 -18.67 -6.11
C PHE A 182 -9.22 -18.13 -7.53
N TYR A 183 -9.25 -16.83 -7.71
CA TYR A 183 -9.49 -16.19 -9.00
C TYR A 183 -8.41 -16.54 -10.05
N ILE A 184 -7.14 -16.51 -9.65
CA ILE A 184 -6.01 -16.87 -10.53
C ILE A 184 -6.11 -18.34 -10.96
N ASN A 185 -6.41 -19.26 -10.03
CA ASN A 185 -6.60 -20.65 -10.38
C ASN A 185 -7.77 -20.86 -11.34
N HIS A 186 -8.87 -20.14 -11.15
CA HIS A 186 -10.02 -20.22 -12.05
C HIS A 186 -9.61 -19.84 -13.49
N LEU A 187 -8.90 -18.74 -13.67
CA LEU A 187 -8.40 -18.33 -14.99
C LEU A 187 -7.44 -19.37 -15.60
N VAL A 188 -6.48 -19.86 -14.84
CA VAL A 188 -5.48 -20.83 -15.30
C VAL A 188 -6.12 -22.17 -15.68
N GLN A 189 -7.13 -22.63 -14.93
CA GLN A 189 -7.89 -23.86 -15.24
C GLN A 189 -8.69 -23.77 -16.55
N HIS A 190 -9.03 -22.54 -16.96
CA HIS A 190 -9.70 -22.26 -18.23
C HIS A 190 -8.73 -21.84 -19.35
N GLY A 191 -7.44 -22.13 -19.20
CA GLY A 191 -6.43 -21.96 -20.24
C GLY A 191 -5.87 -20.55 -20.40
N ILE A 192 -6.16 -19.64 -19.47
CA ILE A 192 -5.60 -18.29 -19.49
C ILE A 192 -4.17 -18.29 -18.94
N ASN A 193 -3.22 -17.72 -19.69
CA ASN A 193 -1.86 -17.49 -19.25
C ASN A 193 -1.81 -16.30 -18.30
N VAL A 194 -1.64 -16.55 -16.99
CA VAL A 194 -1.51 -15.50 -15.97
C VAL A 194 -0.10 -15.48 -15.41
N ASP A 195 0.60 -14.36 -15.56
CA ASP A 195 1.92 -14.12 -14.96
C ASP A 195 1.75 -13.40 -13.61
N CYS A 196 2.12 -14.07 -12.51
CA CYS A 196 1.97 -13.55 -11.16
C CYS A 196 3.32 -13.14 -10.56
N PHE A 197 3.48 -11.88 -10.19
CA PHE A 197 4.71 -11.31 -9.63
C PHE A 197 4.50 -10.92 -8.18
N GLY A 198 5.25 -11.53 -7.28
CA GLY A 198 5.15 -11.15 -5.88
C GLY A 198 5.49 -12.26 -4.88
N PRO A 199 5.40 -11.95 -3.58
CA PRO A 199 5.69 -12.94 -2.56
C PRO A 199 4.62 -14.04 -2.48
N ASN A 200 5.06 -15.22 -2.04
CA ASN A 200 4.27 -16.41 -1.76
C ASN A 200 3.72 -17.17 -2.99
N TRP A 201 4.00 -16.76 -4.21
CA TRP A 201 3.63 -17.52 -5.41
C TRP A 201 4.54 -18.73 -5.64
N LEU A 202 5.86 -18.56 -5.48
CA LEU A 202 6.85 -19.63 -5.63
C LEU A 202 7.04 -20.37 -4.29
N ILE A 203 6.52 -21.58 -4.19
CA ILE A 203 6.70 -22.44 -3.02
C ILE A 203 7.65 -23.59 -3.37
N ASN A 204 8.97 -23.34 -3.29
CA ASN A 204 9.95 -24.41 -3.39
C ASN A 204 10.00 -25.21 -2.08
N LYS A 205 9.81 -26.55 -2.17
CA LYS A 205 9.81 -27.50 -1.03
C LYS A 205 11.04 -27.41 -0.10
N PRO A 206 12.30 -27.29 -0.58
CA PRO A 206 13.46 -27.18 0.31
C PRO A 206 13.57 -25.82 1.02
N TYR A 207 13.29 -24.73 0.33
CA TYR A 207 13.26 -23.37 0.90
C TYR A 207 12.17 -23.23 1.98
N ARG A 208 11.08 -23.97 1.85
CA ARG A 208 9.98 -24.02 2.80
C ARG A 208 10.40 -24.58 4.17
N LYS A 209 11.29 -25.60 4.21
CA LYS A 209 11.74 -26.22 5.46
C LYS A 209 12.67 -25.28 6.25
N LEU A 210 13.62 -24.64 5.57
CA LEU A 210 14.52 -23.63 6.15
C LEU A 210 13.79 -22.34 6.57
N LYS A 211 12.84 -21.86 5.73
CA LYS A 211 12.02 -20.68 6.04
C LYS A 211 11.06 -20.98 7.20
N LYS A 212 10.54 -22.21 7.31
CA LYS A 212 9.72 -22.66 8.44
C LYS A 212 10.53 -22.67 9.73
N LEU A 213 11.74 -23.19 9.73
CA LEU A 213 12.62 -23.22 10.91
C LEU A 213 13.05 -21.81 11.35
N LYS A 214 13.43 -20.93 10.41
CA LYS A 214 13.70 -19.52 10.70
C LYS A 214 12.47 -18.79 11.23
N LYS A 215 11.30 -19.02 10.64
CA LYS A 215 10.02 -18.40 11.06
C LYS A 215 9.57 -18.91 12.42
N GLU A 216 9.78 -20.19 12.77
CA GLU A 216 9.50 -20.72 14.10
C GLU A 216 10.47 -20.15 15.17
N ALA A 217 11.75 -20.01 14.86
CA ALA A 217 12.72 -19.36 15.74
C ALA A 217 12.41 -17.86 15.95
N GLU A 218 12.04 -17.15 14.87
CA GLU A 218 11.57 -15.76 14.96
C GLU A 218 10.23 -15.65 15.72
N ARG A 219 9.33 -16.62 15.56
CA ARG A 219 8.05 -16.71 16.27
C ARG A 219 8.23 -16.92 17.76
N ILE A 220 9.14 -17.81 18.17
CA ILE A 220 9.48 -18.05 19.59
C ILE A 220 10.07 -16.76 20.19
N LYS A 221 11.00 -16.11 19.52
CA LYS A 221 11.58 -14.84 19.93
C LYS A 221 10.54 -13.73 20.03
N TRP A 222 9.58 -13.73 19.11
CA TRP A 222 8.47 -12.77 19.04
C TRP A 222 7.38 -13.03 20.09
N LEU A 223 7.10 -14.31 20.42
CA LEU A 223 6.21 -14.70 21.51
C LEU A 223 6.72 -14.19 22.87
N LEU A 224 8.03 -14.24 23.07
CA LEU A 224 8.68 -13.70 24.26
C LEU A 224 8.55 -12.16 24.35
N GLN A 225 8.57 -11.46 23.21
CA GLN A 225 8.37 -10.00 23.14
C GLN A 225 6.88 -9.59 23.21
N ALA A 226 5.96 -10.44 22.72
CA ALA A 226 4.53 -10.17 22.68
C ALA A 226 3.85 -10.21 24.06
N LEU A 227 4.51 -10.75 25.09
CA LEU A 227 4.02 -10.71 26.48
C LEU A 227 3.85 -9.27 27.01
N PHE A 228 4.51 -8.29 26.38
CA PHE A 228 4.57 -6.91 26.85
C PHE A 228 3.86 -5.86 25.96
N SER A 229 3.23 -6.26 24.84
CA SER A 229 2.58 -5.32 23.92
C SER A 229 1.25 -5.83 23.36
N LEU A 230 0.20 -5.02 23.49
CA LEU A 230 -1.15 -5.36 23.01
C LEU A 230 -1.22 -5.42 21.47
N SER A 231 -0.54 -4.51 20.79
CA SER A 231 -0.43 -4.47 19.32
C SER A 231 0.34 -5.67 18.78
N ALA A 232 1.35 -6.14 19.51
CA ALA A 232 2.11 -7.34 19.17
C ALA A 232 1.24 -8.61 19.33
N LYS A 233 0.39 -8.70 20.36
CA LYS A 233 -0.56 -9.81 20.54
C LYS A 233 -1.59 -9.88 19.42
N LYS A 234 -2.18 -8.76 19.01
CA LYS A 234 -3.11 -8.67 17.88
C LYS A 234 -2.43 -9.11 16.57
N ARG A 235 -1.21 -8.64 16.31
CA ARG A 235 -0.42 -9.00 15.12
C ARG A 235 -0.04 -10.48 15.06
N LEU A 236 0.25 -11.12 16.21
CA LEU A 236 0.48 -12.57 16.32
C LEU A 236 -0.77 -13.36 15.96
N TYR A 237 -1.91 -12.97 16.48
CA TYR A 237 -3.19 -13.59 16.19
C TYR A 237 -3.50 -13.57 14.71
N PHE A 238 -3.32 -12.42 14.06
CA PHE A 238 -3.49 -12.26 12.61
C PHE A 238 -2.47 -13.09 11.80
N SER A 239 -1.20 -13.04 12.16
CA SER A 239 -0.14 -13.78 11.46
C SER A 239 -0.31 -15.29 11.56
N SER A 240 -0.78 -15.81 12.71
CA SER A 240 -0.96 -17.26 12.90
C SER A 240 -2.14 -17.82 12.11
N LYS A 241 -3.26 -17.09 12.02
CA LYS A 241 -4.43 -17.51 11.25
C LYS A 241 -4.20 -17.44 9.74
N ASN A 242 -3.57 -16.37 9.23
CA ASN A 242 -3.23 -16.25 7.81
C ASN A 242 -2.30 -17.39 7.35
N TYR A 243 -1.41 -17.87 8.20
CA TYR A 243 -0.48 -18.94 7.87
C TYR A 243 -1.19 -20.27 7.59
N HIS A 244 -2.25 -20.63 8.32
CA HIS A 244 -3.00 -21.86 8.09
C HIS A 244 -3.84 -21.82 6.82
N PHE A 245 -4.47 -20.68 6.53
CA PHE A 245 -5.30 -20.54 5.34
C PHE A 245 -4.47 -20.49 4.06
N ASP A 246 -3.37 -19.72 4.04
CA ASP A 246 -2.43 -19.66 2.91
C ASP A 246 -1.80 -21.03 2.60
N LEU A 247 -1.63 -21.90 3.61
CA LEU A 247 -1.10 -23.25 3.42
C LEU A 247 -2.09 -24.16 2.66
N LEU A 248 -3.38 -24.04 2.94
CA LEU A 248 -4.42 -24.83 2.34
C LEU A 248 -4.78 -24.36 0.91
N THR A 249 -4.74 -23.05 0.66
CA THR A 249 -4.99 -22.48 -0.66
C THR A 249 -3.81 -22.68 -1.62
N ASN A 250 -2.58 -22.58 -1.14
CA ASN A 250 -1.35 -22.78 -1.94
C ASN A 250 -1.12 -24.24 -2.38
N LEU A 251 -1.77 -25.22 -1.75
CA LEU A 251 -1.68 -26.64 -2.17
C LEU A 251 -2.43 -26.94 -3.48
N ARG A 252 -3.24 -26.02 -3.99
CA ARG A 252 -4.09 -26.19 -5.17
C ARG A 252 -3.73 -25.32 -6.36
N ILE A 253 -2.63 -24.56 -6.33
CA ILE A 253 -2.21 -23.79 -7.50
C ILE A 253 -1.73 -24.77 -8.57
N SER A 254 -2.40 -24.76 -9.72
CA SER A 254 -2.05 -25.55 -10.90
C SER A 254 -0.60 -25.31 -11.31
N ASN A 255 0.14 -26.37 -11.69
CA ASN A 255 1.51 -26.27 -12.20
C ASN A 255 1.63 -25.49 -13.52
N SER A 256 0.52 -25.08 -14.12
CA SER A 256 0.44 -24.32 -15.37
C SER A 256 0.52 -22.80 -15.21
N GLY A 257 0.49 -22.26 -13.97
CA GLY A 257 0.65 -20.82 -13.73
C GLY A 257 2.10 -20.36 -13.87
N ARG A 258 2.30 -19.16 -14.40
CA ARG A 258 3.60 -18.49 -14.51
C ARG A 258 3.83 -17.66 -13.25
N PHE A 259 4.62 -18.15 -12.32
CA PHE A 259 4.86 -17.51 -11.04
C PHE A 259 6.29 -16.97 -10.96
N HIS A 260 6.40 -15.70 -10.54
CA HIS A 260 7.66 -14.98 -10.49
C HIS A 260 7.95 -14.46 -9.08
N TYR A 261 9.22 -14.13 -8.82
CA TYR A 261 9.64 -13.44 -7.60
C TYR A 261 9.07 -12.02 -7.54
N PRO A 262 9.07 -11.38 -6.36
CA PRO A 262 8.80 -9.95 -6.25
C PRO A 262 9.72 -9.16 -7.16
N VAL A 263 9.16 -8.19 -7.87
CA VAL A 263 9.85 -7.31 -8.83
C VAL A 263 10.14 -5.95 -8.19
N SER A 264 11.13 -5.23 -8.71
CA SER A 264 11.39 -3.84 -8.34
C SER A 264 10.26 -2.90 -8.78
N ASP A 265 10.22 -1.70 -8.22
CA ASP A 265 9.20 -0.70 -8.59
C ASP A 265 9.26 -0.34 -10.09
N ASN A 266 10.46 -0.23 -10.67
CA ASN A 266 10.60 0.05 -12.12
C ASN A 266 10.11 -1.12 -12.99
N GLU A 267 10.41 -2.36 -12.61
CA GLU A 267 9.89 -3.55 -13.32
C GLU A 267 8.37 -3.62 -13.21
N MET A 268 7.80 -3.27 -12.06
CA MET A 268 6.37 -3.21 -11.85
C MET A 268 5.69 -2.22 -12.80
N VAL A 269 6.22 -1.00 -12.94
CA VAL A 269 5.73 0.02 -13.90
C VAL A 269 5.80 -0.52 -15.33
N SER A 270 6.89 -1.19 -15.69
CA SER A 270 7.04 -1.82 -17.01
C SER A 270 6.02 -2.94 -17.24
N ILE A 271 5.76 -3.79 -16.23
CA ILE A 271 4.75 -4.87 -16.32
C ILE A 271 3.37 -4.27 -16.57
N PHE A 272 2.99 -3.20 -15.87
CA PHE A 272 1.68 -2.56 -16.05
C PHE A 272 1.46 -2.08 -17.50
N SER A 273 2.48 -1.49 -18.11
CA SER A 273 2.39 -1.00 -19.49
C SER A 273 2.49 -2.11 -20.53
N THR A 274 3.25 -3.18 -20.25
CA THR A 274 3.55 -4.24 -21.23
C THR A 274 2.69 -5.50 -21.07
N SER A 275 1.62 -5.44 -20.28
CA SER A 275 0.60 -6.48 -20.17
C SER A 275 -0.64 -6.12 -20.99
N LYS A 276 -1.20 -7.09 -21.72
CA LYS A 276 -2.48 -6.88 -22.41
C LYS A 276 -3.58 -6.59 -21.39
N ILE A 277 -3.57 -7.31 -20.26
CA ILE A 277 -4.51 -7.15 -19.16
C ILE A 277 -3.74 -7.20 -17.84
N ASN A 278 -4.01 -6.26 -16.95
CA ASN A 278 -3.57 -6.28 -15.56
C ASN A 278 -4.77 -6.59 -14.67
N ILE A 279 -4.70 -7.63 -13.85
CA ILE A 279 -5.76 -7.95 -12.90
C ILE A 279 -5.40 -7.49 -11.49
N GLY A 280 -6.42 -7.04 -10.75
CA GLY A 280 -6.32 -6.66 -9.34
C GLY A 280 -7.43 -7.28 -8.51
N PHE A 281 -7.25 -7.26 -7.19
CA PHE A 281 -8.24 -7.78 -6.26
C PHE A 281 -8.32 -6.89 -5.03
N LEU A 282 -9.50 -6.34 -4.78
CA LEU A 282 -9.78 -5.43 -3.66
C LEU A 282 -9.97 -6.16 -2.33
N GLU A 283 -10.20 -7.47 -2.37
CA GLU A 283 -10.55 -8.24 -1.19
C GLU A 283 -9.35 -8.47 -0.27
N VAL A 284 -9.55 -8.13 1.00
CA VAL A 284 -8.64 -8.38 2.12
C VAL A 284 -9.39 -9.10 3.24
N TYR A 285 -8.68 -9.80 4.12
CA TYR A 285 -9.32 -10.42 5.27
C TYR A 285 -9.78 -9.38 6.28
N SER A 286 -11.00 -9.55 6.81
CA SER A 286 -11.50 -8.75 7.91
C SER A 286 -10.63 -8.89 9.16
N GLU A 287 -10.42 -7.79 9.88
CA GLU A 287 -9.74 -7.78 11.18
C GLU A 287 -10.44 -8.67 12.21
N LYS A 288 -11.78 -8.66 12.21
CA LYS A 288 -12.60 -9.39 13.18
C LYS A 288 -12.75 -10.87 12.84
N ASN A 289 -12.84 -11.21 11.56
CA ASN A 289 -13.03 -12.58 11.11
C ASN A 289 -12.32 -12.82 9.76
N GLN A 290 -11.24 -13.58 9.79
CA GLN A 290 -10.44 -13.90 8.61
C GLN A 290 -11.11 -14.85 7.60
N GLN A 291 -12.30 -15.34 7.89
CA GLN A 291 -13.13 -16.06 6.91
C GLN A 291 -13.98 -15.09 6.07
N ILE A 292 -14.12 -13.85 6.53
CA ILE A 292 -14.86 -12.80 5.83
C ILE A 292 -13.85 -11.88 5.16
N THR A 293 -14.00 -11.69 3.85
CA THR A 293 -13.25 -10.67 3.12
C THR A 293 -14.00 -9.34 3.15
N GLN A 294 -13.23 -8.26 3.19
CA GLN A 294 -13.71 -6.88 3.02
C GLN A 294 -12.99 -6.29 1.82
N GLN A 295 -13.62 -5.35 1.14
CA GLN A 295 -12.98 -4.63 0.04
C GLN A 295 -12.36 -3.35 0.57
N HIS A 296 -11.21 -2.98 0.04
CA HIS A 296 -10.64 -1.65 0.15
C HIS A 296 -9.76 -1.33 -1.06
N LEU A 297 -9.66 -0.05 -1.39
CA LEU A 297 -8.87 0.41 -2.51
C LEU A 297 -7.37 0.37 -2.16
N HIS A 298 -6.57 -0.11 -3.09
CA HIS A 298 -5.11 -0.11 -3.01
C HIS A 298 -4.52 0.97 -3.92
N LEU A 299 -3.22 0.98 -4.09
CA LEU A 299 -2.54 1.84 -5.07
C LEU A 299 -2.78 1.38 -6.52
N ARG A 300 -2.96 0.07 -6.74
CA ARG A 300 -3.06 -0.55 -8.08
C ARG A 300 -4.19 0.02 -8.93
N GLU A 301 -5.31 0.38 -8.31
CA GLU A 301 -6.46 1.00 -8.97
C GLU A 301 -6.12 2.33 -9.63
N PHE A 302 -5.03 2.97 -9.19
CA PHE A 302 -4.55 4.24 -9.72
C PHE A 302 -3.24 4.09 -10.50
N GLU A 303 -2.34 3.21 -10.06
CA GLU A 303 -1.03 2.97 -10.68
C GLU A 303 -1.15 2.33 -12.06
N VAL A 304 -2.01 1.30 -12.20
CA VAL A 304 -2.16 0.58 -13.47
C VAL A 304 -2.77 1.46 -14.57
N PRO A 305 -3.89 2.16 -14.35
CA PRO A 305 -4.40 3.11 -15.35
C PRO A 305 -3.41 4.25 -15.64
N MET A 306 -2.66 4.74 -14.63
CA MET A 306 -1.62 5.76 -14.82
C MET A 306 -0.51 5.30 -15.78
N CYS A 307 -0.18 4.00 -15.77
CA CYS A 307 0.75 3.37 -16.72
C CYS A 307 0.10 3.00 -18.07
N ARG A 308 -1.13 3.45 -18.34
CA ARG A 308 -1.93 3.08 -19.52
C ARG A 308 -2.16 1.57 -19.63
N GLY A 309 -2.23 0.86 -18.50
CA GLY A 309 -2.58 -0.56 -18.44
C GLY A 309 -4.10 -0.76 -18.46
N LEU A 310 -4.59 -1.77 -19.20
CA LEU A 310 -5.97 -2.23 -19.03
C LEU A 310 -6.09 -2.88 -17.65
N TYR A 311 -6.94 -2.37 -16.80
CA TYR A 311 -7.11 -2.86 -15.44
C TYR A 311 -8.47 -3.55 -15.25
N ILE A 312 -8.44 -4.78 -14.75
CA ILE A 312 -9.64 -5.57 -14.41
C ILE A 312 -9.60 -5.90 -12.92
N THR A 313 -10.64 -5.51 -12.16
CA THR A 313 -10.68 -5.72 -10.70
C THR A 313 -12.10 -6.01 -10.22
N ASN A 314 -12.23 -6.41 -8.93
CA ASN A 314 -13.55 -6.59 -8.32
C ASN A 314 -14.38 -5.30 -8.40
N TYR A 315 -15.69 -5.44 -8.60
CA TYR A 315 -16.62 -4.33 -8.49
C TYR A 315 -16.61 -3.77 -7.06
N SER A 316 -16.59 -2.45 -6.96
CA SER A 316 -16.70 -1.72 -5.70
C SER A 316 -17.38 -0.38 -5.93
N ASP A 317 -18.40 -0.06 -5.13
CA ASP A 317 -19.07 1.24 -5.17
C ASP A 317 -18.08 2.39 -4.93
N GLU A 318 -17.11 2.20 -4.04
CA GLU A 318 -16.06 3.21 -3.79
C GLU A 318 -15.16 3.42 -5.01
N LEU A 319 -14.80 2.36 -5.75
CA LEU A 319 -13.99 2.49 -6.97
C LEU A 319 -14.79 3.14 -8.10
N ALA A 320 -16.09 2.88 -8.18
CA ALA A 320 -16.99 3.49 -9.16
C ALA A 320 -17.17 5.02 -8.96
N GLU A 321 -16.82 5.56 -7.79
CA GLU A 321 -16.74 7.02 -7.59
C GLU A 321 -15.52 7.65 -8.27
N PHE A 322 -14.46 6.88 -8.51
CA PHE A 322 -13.22 7.35 -9.14
C PHE A 322 -13.20 7.10 -10.64
N TYR A 323 -13.75 5.97 -11.08
CA TYR A 323 -13.72 5.54 -12.48
C TYR A 323 -15.12 5.08 -12.92
N GLU A 324 -15.48 5.38 -14.17
CA GLU A 324 -16.69 4.83 -14.79
C GLU A 324 -16.47 3.35 -15.11
N PRO A 325 -17.25 2.41 -14.48
CA PRO A 325 -17.11 0.97 -14.72
C PRO A 325 -17.26 0.62 -16.21
N ASP A 326 -16.43 -0.29 -16.68
CA ASP A 326 -16.38 -0.84 -18.04
C ASP A 326 -16.10 0.21 -19.16
N LYS A 327 -15.75 1.46 -18.78
CA LYS A 327 -15.30 2.51 -19.68
C LYS A 327 -13.88 3.02 -19.37
N GLU A 328 -13.52 3.15 -18.08
CA GLU A 328 -12.22 3.66 -17.64
C GLU A 328 -11.40 2.56 -16.95
N VAL A 329 -12.07 1.68 -16.22
CA VAL A 329 -11.56 0.40 -15.67
C VAL A 329 -12.63 -0.67 -15.81
N ILE A 330 -12.21 -1.92 -15.91
CA ILE A 330 -13.13 -3.06 -15.99
C ILE A 330 -13.37 -3.59 -14.59
N MET A 331 -14.64 -3.79 -14.24
CA MET A 331 -15.02 -4.35 -12.95
C MET A 331 -15.79 -5.66 -13.12
N PHE A 332 -15.58 -6.63 -12.21
CA PHE A 332 -16.27 -7.91 -12.20
C PHE A 332 -16.85 -8.23 -10.81
N HIS A 333 -17.96 -9.00 -10.77
CA HIS A 333 -18.63 -9.42 -9.54
C HIS A 333 -18.25 -10.83 -9.08
N ASN A 334 -17.89 -11.71 -10.00
CA ASN A 334 -17.55 -13.11 -9.70
C ASN A 334 -16.51 -13.67 -10.68
N GLU A 335 -16.04 -14.88 -10.41
CA GLU A 335 -14.99 -15.55 -11.20
C GLU A 335 -15.40 -15.86 -12.65
N HIS A 336 -16.69 -16.09 -12.91
CA HIS A 336 -17.18 -16.37 -14.26
C HIS A 336 -17.15 -15.10 -15.10
N GLU A 337 -17.64 -13.99 -14.56
CA GLU A 337 -17.58 -12.68 -15.22
C GLU A 337 -16.13 -12.23 -15.45
N LEU A 338 -15.22 -12.49 -14.47
CA LEU A 338 -13.78 -12.24 -14.65
C LEU A 338 -13.25 -13.00 -15.87
N LEU A 339 -13.58 -14.31 -15.99
CA LEU A 339 -13.13 -15.14 -17.11
C LEU A 339 -13.69 -14.64 -18.45
N GLU A 340 -14.97 -14.29 -18.50
CA GLU A 340 -15.62 -13.75 -19.69
C GLU A 340 -14.97 -12.44 -20.15
N LYS A 341 -14.76 -11.49 -19.24
CA LYS A 341 -14.13 -10.20 -19.53
C LYS A 341 -12.67 -10.38 -19.96
N VAL A 342 -11.91 -11.25 -19.31
CA VAL A 342 -10.52 -11.55 -19.72
C VAL A 342 -10.49 -12.13 -21.13
N ASN A 343 -11.31 -13.12 -21.46
CA ASN A 343 -11.39 -13.70 -22.80
C ASN A 343 -11.79 -12.65 -23.84
N PHE A 344 -12.79 -11.82 -23.54
CA PHE A 344 -13.24 -10.77 -24.44
C PHE A 344 -12.10 -9.80 -24.78
N PHE A 345 -11.43 -9.23 -23.79
CA PHE A 345 -10.40 -8.21 -24.02
C PHE A 345 -9.07 -8.78 -24.57
N LEU A 346 -8.80 -10.06 -24.42
CA LEU A 346 -7.69 -10.72 -25.11
C LEU A 346 -7.94 -10.79 -26.63
N GLN A 347 -9.20 -10.89 -27.07
CA GLN A 347 -9.60 -10.98 -28.48
C GLN A 347 -9.95 -9.62 -29.10
N HIS A 348 -10.50 -8.68 -28.32
CA HIS A 348 -10.99 -7.38 -28.78
C HIS A 348 -10.00 -6.24 -28.40
N THR A 349 -8.83 -6.26 -29.06
CA THR A 349 -7.72 -5.34 -28.73
C THR A 349 -8.08 -3.87 -28.91
N ASN A 350 -8.93 -3.52 -29.88
CA ASN A 350 -9.37 -2.14 -30.12
C ASN A 350 -10.24 -1.61 -28.97
N ASP A 351 -11.10 -2.44 -28.39
CA ASP A 351 -11.93 -2.03 -27.25
C ASP A 351 -11.08 -1.95 -25.97
N ALA A 352 -10.14 -2.88 -25.79
CA ALA A 352 -9.15 -2.82 -24.74
C ALA A 352 -8.34 -1.48 -24.80
N GLU A 353 -7.94 -1.03 -25.99
CA GLU A 353 -7.18 0.20 -26.14
C GLU A 353 -8.01 1.46 -25.84
N LYS A 354 -9.28 1.49 -26.19
CA LYS A 354 -10.19 2.59 -25.81
C LYS A 354 -10.25 2.76 -24.29
N ILE A 355 -10.41 1.64 -23.56
CA ILE A 355 -10.52 1.66 -22.10
C ILE A 355 -9.18 2.04 -21.45
N ARG A 356 -8.04 1.49 -21.95
CA ARG A 356 -6.72 1.91 -21.47
C ARG A 356 -6.52 3.41 -21.59
N HIS A 357 -6.88 3.97 -22.76
CA HIS A 357 -6.76 5.40 -23.02
C HIS A 357 -7.65 6.22 -22.09
N ALA A 358 -8.92 5.85 -21.94
CA ALA A 358 -9.85 6.53 -21.06
C ALA A 358 -9.41 6.47 -19.58
N GLY A 359 -9.02 5.29 -19.11
CA GLY A 359 -8.49 5.09 -17.74
C GLY A 359 -7.22 5.91 -17.49
N TYR A 360 -6.31 5.97 -18.46
CA TYR A 360 -5.11 6.79 -18.37
C TYR A 360 -5.43 8.29 -18.29
N LEU A 361 -6.32 8.80 -19.14
CA LEU A 361 -6.76 10.21 -19.10
C LEU A 361 -7.40 10.55 -17.74
N LYS A 362 -8.24 9.66 -17.23
CA LYS A 362 -8.87 9.84 -15.92
C LYS A 362 -7.85 9.82 -14.79
N ALA A 363 -6.95 8.81 -14.76
CA ALA A 363 -5.92 8.69 -13.73
C ALA A 363 -4.99 9.90 -13.72
N SER A 364 -4.40 10.24 -14.87
CA SER A 364 -3.45 11.36 -15.00
C SER A 364 -4.11 12.73 -14.82
N GLY A 365 -5.35 12.86 -15.25
CA GLY A 365 -6.12 14.09 -15.13
C GLY A 365 -6.72 14.34 -13.74
N CYS A 366 -7.07 13.29 -12.98
CA CYS A 366 -7.87 13.45 -11.74
C CYS A 366 -7.26 12.77 -10.50
N HIS A 367 -6.48 11.72 -10.67
CA HIS A 367 -6.09 10.86 -9.55
C HIS A 367 -4.58 10.84 -9.30
N THR A 368 -3.99 12.05 -9.18
CA THR A 368 -2.59 12.24 -8.86
C THR A 368 -2.39 12.67 -7.41
N TYR A 369 -1.27 12.30 -6.78
CA TYR A 369 -0.94 12.78 -5.44
C TYR A 369 -0.75 14.29 -5.39
N GLN A 370 -0.29 14.92 -6.48
CA GLN A 370 -0.25 16.38 -6.58
C GLN A 370 -1.65 16.99 -6.38
N LYS A 371 -2.68 16.45 -7.04
CA LYS A 371 -4.06 16.91 -6.84
C LYS A 371 -4.60 16.59 -5.45
N ARG A 372 -4.24 15.43 -4.88
CA ARG A 372 -4.63 15.11 -3.49
C ARG A 372 -4.08 16.12 -2.50
N PHE A 373 -2.78 16.47 -2.63
CA PHE A 373 -2.15 17.45 -1.75
C PHE A 373 -2.71 18.86 -1.97
N THR A 374 -2.90 19.30 -3.21
CA THR A 374 -3.52 20.61 -3.48
C THR A 374 -4.89 20.72 -2.79
N GLY A 375 -5.79 19.77 -3.02
CA GLY A 375 -7.11 19.79 -2.39
C GLY A 375 -7.07 19.60 -0.87
N LEU A 376 -6.10 18.87 -0.33
CA LEU A 376 -5.86 18.74 1.10
C LEU A 376 -5.48 20.10 1.71
N PHE A 377 -4.49 20.77 1.15
CA PHE A 377 -4.00 22.04 1.69
C PHE A 377 -5.05 23.15 1.60
N GLU A 378 -5.82 23.20 0.51
CA GLU A 378 -6.98 24.09 0.40
C GLU A 378 -8.02 23.82 1.50
N LYS A 379 -8.37 22.55 1.72
CA LYS A 379 -9.33 22.14 2.76
C LYS A 379 -8.87 22.47 4.17
N LEU A 380 -7.57 22.32 4.44
CA LEU A 380 -6.99 22.59 5.75
C LEU A 380 -6.59 24.06 5.94
N LEU A 381 -6.82 24.92 4.94
CA LEU A 381 -6.41 26.35 4.91
C LEU A 381 -4.88 26.52 5.17
N LEU A 382 -4.09 25.54 4.77
CA LEU A 382 -2.63 25.60 4.79
C LEU A 382 -2.15 26.29 3.50
N LYS A 383 -1.45 27.41 3.65
CA LYS A 383 -0.95 28.22 2.53
C LYS A 383 0.52 28.00 2.25
#